data_fb2255281a9cdcbe9471132fbfc5cd4b
#
_entry.id   fb2255281a9cdcbe9471132fbfc5cd4b
#
_cell.length_a   1.000
_cell.length_b   1.000
_cell.length_c   1.000
_cell.angle_alpha   90.00
_cell.angle_beta   90.00
_cell.angle_gamma   90.00
#
_symmetry.space_group_name_H-M   'P 1'
#
loop_
_entity.id
_entity.type
_entity.pdbx_description
1 polymer ?
#
loop_
_entity_poly.entity_id
_entity_poly.type
_entity_poly.pdbx_seq_one_letter_code
_entity_poly.pdbx_strand_id
1 'polypeptide(L)'
;MTEQAVREPGTRDRATGRGPRMPAEQRRELVLGEAMAAFAAHGYAGTSTEEVARRAGISQPYLFRLFPTKKALFLALVERCFRRVRDEFAAAAGELTGEEALTAMADAYEVLLDDRILLLMQMQAYAACEDPEIRDVTRTGFRKLWEQIERITGLPYQTVVDFFAVGMLMNVAAAMNLPEVDGRWTSWCPKPKQ
;
A
#
# COMPACT_ATOMS: atom_id res chain seq x y z
N MET A 1 81.96 -6.67 1.28
CA MET A 1 81.00 -5.91 2.07
C MET A 1 79.71 -5.98 1.31
N THR A 2 78.81 -6.89 1.77
CA THR A 2 77.63 -7.28 1.07
C THR A 2 76.43 -6.76 1.89
N GLU A 3 75.69 -5.84 1.33
CA GLU A 3 74.45 -5.27 1.98
C GLU A 3 73.23 -6.01 1.51
N GLN A 4 72.56 -6.69 2.47
CA GLN A 4 71.34 -7.45 2.26
C GLN A 4 70.13 -6.48 2.38
N ALA A 5 69.44 -6.31 1.29
CA ALA A 5 68.16 -5.63 1.29
C ALA A 5 67.05 -6.55 1.88
N VAL A 6 66.50 -6.13 3.02
CA VAL A 6 65.33 -6.75 3.66
C VAL A 6 64.07 -6.32 2.92
N ARG A 7 63.32 -7.27 2.34
CA ARG A 7 61.97 -7.07 1.79
C ARG A 7 60.96 -7.18 2.89
N GLU A 8 60.23 -6.10 3.17
CA GLU A 8 59.01 -6.13 4.00
C GLU A 8 57.84 -6.73 3.24
N PRO A 9 56.97 -7.57 3.88
CA PRO A 9 55.76 -8.06 3.26
C PRO A 9 54.65 -7.04 3.43
N GLY A 10 54.18 -6.48 2.31
CA GLY A 10 53.02 -5.58 2.26
C GLY A 10 51.72 -6.26 2.68
N THR A 11 51.21 -5.87 3.80
CA THR A 11 49.88 -6.24 4.31
C THR A 11 48.79 -5.58 3.44
N ARG A 12 48.18 -6.36 2.55
CA ARG A 12 46.96 -5.93 1.84
C ARG A 12 45.79 -6.05 2.78
N ASP A 13 45.47 -4.96 3.44
CA ASP A 13 44.22 -4.79 4.20
C ASP A 13 43.05 -4.71 3.20
N ARG A 14 42.33 -5.84 3.04
CA ARG A 14 41.06 -5.89 2.32
C ARG A 14 39.97 -5.45 3.28
N ALA A 15 39.83 -4.15 3.47
CA ALA A 15 38.68 -3.57 4.07
C ALA A 15 37.46 -3.83 3.15
N THR A 16 36.74 -4.94 3.39
CA THR A 16 35.42 -5.18 2.83
C THR A 16 34.45 -4.25 3.50
N GLY A 17 34.29 -3.07 2.92
CA GLY A 17 33.29 -2.09 3.33
C GLY A 17 31.87 -2.61 3.09
N ARG A 18 31.37 -3.43 4.02
CA ARG A 18 29.93 -3.68 4.14
C ARG A 18 29.34 -2.44 4.79
N GLY A 19 28.72 -1.57 3.99
CA GLY A 19 27.93 -0.46 4.50
C GLY A 19 26.89 -0.95 5.54
N PRO A 20 26.35 -0.06 6.40
CA PRO A 20 25.45 -0.43 7.47
C PRO A 20 24.30 -1.25 6.91
N ARG A 21 24.09 -2.44 7.46
CA ARG A 21 23.06 -3.38 7.03
C ARG A 21 21.70 -2.80 7.37
N MET A 22 20.90 -2.46 6.36
CA MET A 22 19.53 -1.96 6.55
C MET A 22 18.76 -2.88 7.50
N PRO A 23 18.08 -2.35 8.55
CA PRO A 23 17.24 -3.14 9.46
C PRO A 23 16.20 -3.97 8.70
N ALA A 24 15.84 -5.13 9.25
CA ALA A 24 14.91 -6.07 8.61
C ALA A 24 13.54 -5.41 8.35
N GLU A 25 13.07 -4.57 9.26
CA GLU A 25 11.81 -3.85 9.12
C GLU A 25 11.83 -2.85 7.96
N GLN A 26 12.88 -2.04 7.85
CA GLN A 26 13.03 -1.11 6.72
C GLN A 26 13.07 -1.85 5.37
N ARG A 27 13.70 -3.03 5.36
CA ARG A 27 13.74 -3.86 4.16
C ARG A 27 12.38 -4.47 3.82
N ARG A 28 11.61 -4.84 4.85
CA ARG A 28 10.24 -5.32 4.69
C ARG A 28 9.35 -4.24 4.08
N GLU A 29 9.44 -3.00 4.57
CA GLU A 29 8.70 -1.86 4.05
C GLU A 29 9.06 -1.52 2.60
N LEU A 30 10.36 -1.56 2.25
CA LEU A 30 10.80 -1.37 0.86
C LEU A 30 10.21 -2.42 -0.07
N VAL A 31 10.24 -3.71 0.34
CA VAL A 31 9.63 -4.80 -0.44
C VAL A 31 8.12 -4.59 -0.59
N LEU A 32 7.43 -4.17 0.46
CA LEU A 32 5.99 -3.87 0.39
C LEU A 32 5.68 -2.74 -0.59
N GLY A 33 6.51 -1.68 -0.63
CA GLY A 33 6.36 -0.59 -1.59
C GLY A 33 6.45 -1.07 -3.04
N GLU A 34 7.52 -1.80 -3.38
CA GLU A 34 7.73 -2.34 -4.73
C GLU A 34 6.67 -3.37 -5.13
N ALA A 35 6.29 -4.24 -4.19
CA ALA A 35 5.24 -5.23 -4.41
C ALA A 35 3.88 -4.57 -4.65
N MET A 36 3.55 -3.49 -3.94
CA MET A 36 2.29 -2.78 -4.10
C MET A 36 2.11 -2.30 -5.55
N ALA A 37 3.12 -1.66 -6.14
CA ALA A 37 3.08 -1.21 -7.52
C ALA A 37 2.91 -2.38 -8.52
N ALA A 38 3.59 -3.51 -8.28
CA ALA A 38 3.49 -4.68 -9.14
C ALA A 38 2.09 -5.34 -9.08
N PHE A 39 1.55 -5.52 -7.86
CA PHE A 39 0.21 -6.09 -7.70
C PHE A 39 -0.90 -5.15 -8.16
N ALA A 40 -0.76 -3.84 -7.99
CA ALA A 40 -1.68 -2.85 -8.53
C ALA A 40 -1.79 -2.95 -10.06
N ALA A 41 -0.65 -3.13 -10.74
CA ALA A 41 -0.60 -3.20 -12.21
C ALA A 41 -1.06 -4.55 -12.78
N HIS A 42 -0.72 -5.66 -12.13
CA HIS A 42 -0.86 -7.00 -12.73
C HIS A 42 -1.82 -7.94 -11.97
N GLY A 43 -2.36 -7.49 -10.86
CA GLY A 43 -3.25 -8.27 -10.00
C GLY A 43 -2.54 -9.43 -9.28
N TYR A 44 -3.33 -10.16 -8.45
CA TYR A 44 -2.79 -11.29 -7.69
C TYR A 44 -2.24 -12.39 -8.61
N ALA A 45 -2.97 -12.79 -9.64
CA ALA A 45 -2.54 -13.87 -10.53
C ALA A 45 -1.32 -13.49 -11.38
N GLY A 46 -1.33 -12.29 -11.98
CA GLY A 46 -0.34 -11.85 -12.96
C GLY A 46 1.00 -11.39 -12.40
N THR A 47 1.10 -11.10 -11.10
CA THR A 47 2.34 -10.60 -10.50
C THR A 47 3.38 -11.71 -10.31
N SER A 48 4.62 -11.47 -10.74
CA SER A 48 5.77 -12.35 -10.51
C SER A 48 6.51 -11.95 -9.23
N THR A 49 6.76 -12.91 -8.33
CA THR A 49 7.59 -12.68 -7.13
C THR A 49 9.07 -12.46 -7.45
N GLU A 50 9.55 -13.00 -8.58
CA GLU A 50 10.89 -12.75 -9.09
C GLU A 50 11.06 -11.28 -9.51
N GLU A 51 10.06 -10.74 -10.23
CA GLU A 51 10.03 -9.32 -10.61
C GLU A 51 9.98 -8.40 -9.39
N VAL A 52 9.15 -8.73 -8.39
CA VAL A 52 9.10 -7.98 -7.12
C VAL A 52 10.47 -7.98 -6.43
N ALA A 53 11.12 -9.15 -6.33
CA ALA A 53 12.44 -9.26 -5.72
C ALA A 53 13.49 -8.43 -6.48
N ARG A 54 13.46 -8.47 -7.82
CA ARG A 54 14.35 -7.69 -8.70
C ARG A 54 14.16 -6.19 -8.48
N ARG A 55 12.93 -5.69 -8.44
CA ARG A 55 12.63 -4.27 -8.18
C ARG A 55 13.08 -3.83 -6.80
N ALA A 56 12.87 -4.66 -5.78
CA ALA A 56 13.31 -4.38 -4.42
C ALA A 56 14.83 -4.54 -4.19
N GLY A 57 15.59 -4.91 -5.23
CA GLY A 57 17.04 -5.11 -5.15
C GLY A 57 17.46 -6.25 -4.22
N ILE A 58 16.62 -7.31 -4.11
CA ILE A 58 16.88 -8.48 -3.26
C ILE A 58 16.79 -9.78 -4.07
N SER A 59 17.30 -10.86 -3.51
CA SER A 59 17.11 -12.19 -4.10
C SER A 59 15.70 -12.73 -3.79
N GLN A 60 15.14 -13.53 -4.70
CA GLN A 60 13.84 -14.17 -4.48
C GLN A 60 13.83 -15.09 -3.23
N PRO A 61 14.88 -15.89 -2.91
CA PRO A 61 14.92 -16.61 -1.65
C PRO A 61 14.87 -15.69 -0.42
N TYR A 62 15.42 -14.48 -0.50
CA TYR A 62 15.32 -13.53 0.60
C TYR A 62 13.92 -12.92 0.70
N LEU A 63 13.24 -12.69 -0.43
CA LEU A 63 11.83 -12.31 -0.44
C LEU A 63 10.98 -13.32 0.33
N PHE A 64 11.17 -14.64 0.06
CA PHE A 64 10.44 -15.69 0.73
C PHE A 64 10.79 -15.87 2.22
N ARG A 65 11.94 -15.39 2.66
CA ARG A 65 12.23 -15.27 4.10
C ARG A 65 11.42 -14.18 4.79
N LEU A 66 11.08 -13.10 4.08
CA LEU A 66 10.26 -12.01 4.61
C LEU A 66 8.75 -12.32 4.50
N PHE A 67 8.36 -12.97 3.42
CA PHE A 67 6.98 -13.34 3.09
C PHE A 67 6.99 -14.76 2.54
N PRO A 68 6.59 -15.77 3.32
CA PRO A 68 6.76 -17.20 2.97
C PRO A 68 6.13 -17.61 1.63
N THR A 69 5.09 -16.91 1.19
CA THR A 69 4.40 -17.15 -0.08
C THR A 69 4.03 -15.85 -0.78
N LYS A 70 3.75 -15.90 -2.08
CA LYS A 70 3.14 -14.80 -2.85
C LYS A 70 1.86 -14.32 -2.17
N LYS A 71 1.04 -15.26 -1.68
CA LYS A 71 -0.19 -14.96 -0.96
C LYS A 71 0.09 -14.18 0.33
N ALA A 72 1.04 -14.59 1.15
CA ALA A 72 1.41 -13.89 2.37
C ALA A 72 1.85 -12.45 2.10
N LEU A 73 2.58 -12.21 1.00
CA LEU A 73 2.95 -10.87 0.56
C LEU A 73 1.72 -10.06 0.16
N PHE A 74 0.80 -10.64 -0.62
CA PHE A 74 -0.43 -9.98 -1.06
C PHE A 74 -1.35 -9.62 0.12
N LEU A 75 -1.54 -10.54 1.08
CA LEU A 75 -2.33 -10.30 2.29
C LEU A 75 -1.77 -9.14 3.10
N ALA A 76 -0.44 -9.05 3.27
CA ALA A 76 0.20 -7.93 3.95
C ALA A 76 -0.05 -6.58 3.23
N LEU A 77 -0.13 -6.58 1.90
CA LEU A 77 -0.48 -5.39 1.11
C LEU A 77 -1.94 -4.99 1.28
N VAL A 78 -2.87 -5.94 1.28
CA VAL A 78 -4.30 -5.69 1.54
C VAL A 78 -4.48 -5.05 2.92
N GLU A 79 -3.85 -5.61 3.96
CA GLU A 79 -3.87 -5.04 5.31
C GLU A 79 -3.28 -3.62 5.35
N ARG A 80 -2.19 -3.38 4.62
CA ARG A 80 -1.55 -2.06 4.53
C ARG A 80 -2.47 -1.03 3.87
N CYS A 81 -3.17 -1.40 2.78
CA CYS A 81 -4.13 -0.51 2.12
C CYS A 81 -5.24 -0.08 3.08
N PHE A 82 -5.92 -1.01 3.72
CA PHE A 82 -6.98 -0.68 4.67
C PHE A 82 -6.47 0.11 5.88
N ARG A 83 -5.29 -0.21 6.38
CA ARG A 83 -4.66 0.56 7.48
C ARG A 83 -4.42 1.99 7.04
N ARG A 84 -3.84 2.23 5.85
CA ARG A 84 -3.59 3.58 5.36
C ARG A 84 -4.87 4.41 5.26
N VAL A 85 -5.94 3.87 4.68
CA VAL A 85 -7.22 4.58 4.62
C VAL A 85 -7.73 4.93 6.02
N ARG A 86 -7.66 3.99 6.96
CA ARG A 86 -8.08 4.24 8.35
C ARG A 86 -7.25 5.30 9.05
N ASP A 87 -5.93 5.28 8.85
CA ASP A 87 -5.02 6.24 9.46
C ASP A 87 -5.27 7.65 8.91
N GLU A 88 -5.50 7.80 7.61
CA GLU A 88 -5.86 9.07 6.98
C GLU A 88 -7.23 9.58 7.46
N PHE A 89 -8.22 8.70 7.58
CA PHE A 89 -9.53 9.08 8.12
C PHE A 89 -9.45 9.51 9.59
N ALA A 90 -8.67 8.80 10.40
CA ALA A 90 -8.46 9.20 11.78
C ALA A 90 -7.74 10.55 11.88
N ALA A 91 -6.72 10.78 11.05
CA ALA A 91 -5.99 12.04 11.01
C ALA A 91 -6.86 13.21 10.56
N ALA A 92 -7.69 13.00 9.52
CA ALA A 92 -8.60 14.01 9.00
C ALA A 92 -9.71 14.37 10.00
N ALA A 93 -10.28 13.38 10.68
CA ALA A 93 -11.30 13.61 11.68
C ALA A 93 -10.75 14.33 12.93
N GLY A 94 -9.55 13.99 13.39
CA GLY A 94 -8.98 14.56 14.61
C GLY A 94 -9.94 14.46 15.79
N GLU A 95 -10.36 15.60 16.31
CA GLU A 95 -11.35 15.71 17.40
C GLU A 95 -12.80 15.93 16.89
N LEU A 96 -13.01 15.98 15.57
CA LEU A 96 -14.32 16.17 14.96
C LEU A 96 -15.19 14.93 15.18
N THR A 97 -16.52 15.14 15.19
CA THR A 97 -17.54 14.07 15.27
C THR A 97 -18.68 14.38 14.30
N GLY A 98 -19.67 13.49 14.17
CA GLY A 98 -20.85 13.70 13.33
C GLY A 98 -20.53 13.98 11.86
N GLU A 99 -21.32 14.86 11.26
CA GLU A 99 -21.21 15.24 9.85
C GLU A 99 -19.90 15.97 9.52
N GLU A 100 -19.34 16.73 10.46
CA GLU A 100 -18.06 17.43 10.26
C GLU A 100 -16.91 16.42 10.10
N ALA A 101 -16.87 15.38 10.94
CA ALA A 101 -15.89 14.30 10.80
C ALA A 101 -16.07 13.54 9.49
N LEU A 102 -17.32 13.25 9.11
CA LEU A 102 -17.62 12.53 7.87
C LEU A 102 -17.18 13.33 6.64
N THR A 103 -17.41 14.65 6.64
CA THR A 103 -16.95 15.55 5.57
C THR A 103 -15.42 15.58 5.49
N ALA A 104 -14.74 15.75 6.63
CA ALA A 104 -13.28 15.73 6.65
C ALA A 104 -12.68 14.41 6.14
N MET A 105 -13.32 13.27 6.45
CA MET A 105 -12.91 11.96 5.92
C MET A 105 -13.17 11.86 4.41
N ALA A 106 -14.28 12.43 3.90
CA ALA A 106 -14.56 12.47 2.47
C ALA A 106 -13.50 13.27 1.72
N ASP A 107 -13.17 14.46 2.19
CA ASP A 107 -12.13 15.31 1.59
C ASP A 107 -10.75 14.61 1.60
N ALA A 108 -10.41 13.94 2.69
CA ALA A 108 -9.17 13.15 2.77
C ALA A 108 -9.18 11.96 1.80
N TYR A 109 -10.35 11.34 1.58
CA TYR A 109 -10.47 10.24 0.62
C TYR A 109 -10.29 10.71 -0.82
N GLU A 110 -10.79 11.89 -1.17
CA GLU A 110 -10.55 12.51 -2.47
C GLU A 110 -9.05 12.63 -2.77
N VAL A 111 -8.27 13.08 -1.77
CA VAL A 111 -6.80 13.17 -1.89
C VAL A 111 -6.15 11.78 -2.02
N LEU A 112 -6.68 10.78 -1.31
CA LEU A 112 -6.17 9.40 -1.41
C LEU A 112 -6.39 8.79 -2.80
N LEU A 113 -7.44 9.18 -3.52
CA LEU A 113 -7.71 8.71 -4.88
C LEU A 113 -6.66 9.16 -5.91
N ASP A 114 -5.89 10.21 -5.60
CA ASP A 114 -4.72 10.63 -6.42
C ASP A 114 -3.59 9.59 -6.34
N ASP A 115 -3.51 8.79 -5.27
CA ASP A 115 -2.58 7.64 -5.18
C ASP A 115 -3.13 6.45 -5.99
N ARG A 116 -2.89 6.48 -7.29
CA ARG A 116 -3.37 5.45 -8.22
C ARG A 116 -2.89 4.04 -7.86
N ILE A 117 -1.72 3.89 -7.23
CA ILE A 117 -1.22 2.58 -6.82
C ILE A 117 -2.08 2.05 -5.67
N LEU A 118 -2.39 2.88 -4.69
CA LEU A 118 -3.28 2.52 -3.58
C LEU A 118 -4.67 2.15 -4.08
N LEU A 119 -5.27 2.99 -4.95
CA LEU A 119 -6.57 2.76 -5.56
C LEU A 119 -6.62 1.41 -6.29
N LEU A 120 -5.69 1.18 -7.22
CA LEU A 120 -5.68 -0.05 -8.02
C LEU A 120 -5.41 -1.29 -7.16
N MET A 121 -4.52 -1.19 -6.15
CA MET A 121 -4.28 -2.30 -5.23
C MET A 121 -5.55 -2.65 -4.44
N GLN A 122 -6.35 -1.66 -4.04
CA GLN A 122 -7.62 -1.87 -3.37
C GLN A 122 -8.63 -2.59 -4.28
N MET A 123 -8.71 -2.18 -5.56
CA MET A 123 -9.54 -2.86 -6.55
C MET A 123 -9.08 -4.31 -6.80
N GLN A 124 -7.78 -4.56 -6.84
CA GLN A 124 -7.22 -5.90 -6.98
C GLN A 124 -7.52 -6.79 -5.76
N ALA A 125 -7.58 -6.24 -4.55
CA ALA A 125 -7.99 -6.97 -3.36
C ALA A 125 -9.43 -7.49 -3.49
N TYR A 126 -10.36 -6.65 -3.97
CA TYR A 126 -11.75 -7.05 -4.21
C TYR A 126 -11.87 -8.10 -5.31
N ALA A 127 -11.15 -7.93 -6.42
CA ALA A 127 -11.16 -8.88 -7.53
C ALA A 127 -10.59 -10.25 -7.15
N ALA A 128 -9.67 -10.32 -6.18
CA ALA A 128 -9.06 -11.56 -5.73
C ALA A 128 -9.84 -12.30 -4.61
N CYS A 129 -11.03 -11.82 -4.23
CA CYS A 129 -11.84 -12.40 -3.14
C CYS A 129 -12.45 -13.79 -3.46
N GLU A 130 -12.17 -14.38 -4.61
CA GLU A 130 -12.44 -15.79 -4.86
C GLU A 130 -11.60 -16.69 -3.93
N ASP A 131 -10.33 -16.30 -3.67
CA ASP A 131 -9.49 -16.96 -2.67
C ASP A 131 -10.01 -16.70 -1.24
N PRO A 132 -10.30 -17.75 -0.43
CA PRO A 132 -10.89 -17.59 0.90
C PRO A 132 -10.06 -16.74 1.86
N GLU A 133 -8.74 -16.91 1.89
CA GLU A 133 -7.87 -16.17 2.80
C GLU A 133 -7.80 -14.67 2.42
N ILE A 134 -7.72 -14.37 1.12
CA ILE A 134 -7.75 -12.98 0.63
C ILE A 134 -9.08 -12.34 0.97
N ARG A 135 -10.18 -13.07 0.77
CA ARG A 135 -11.53 -12.60 1.12
C ARG A 135 -11.65 -12.30 2.61
N ASP A 136 -11.13 -13.16 3.48
CA ASP A 136 -11.23 -12.98 4.92
C ASP A 136 -10.43 -11.77 5.43
N VAL A 137 -9.23 -11.55 4.89
CA VAL A 137 -8.42 -10.35 5.20
C VAL A 137 -9.09 -9.09 4.66
N THR A 138 -9.62 -9.13 3.43
CA THR A 138 -10.33 -8.01 2.81
C THR A 138 -11.59 -7.64 3.60
N ARG A 139 -12.42 -8.62 3.97
CA ARG A 139 -13.61 -8.41 4.83
C ARG A 139 -13.24 -7.84 6.19
N THR A 140 -12.16 -8.34 6.79
CA THR A 140 -11.68 -7.85 8.08
C THR A 140 -11.22 -6.40 7.99
N GLY A 141 -10.50 -6.04 6.93
CA GLY A 141 -10.08 -4.67 6.67
C GLY A 141 -11.26 -3.73 6.48
N PHE A 142 -12.23 -4.13 5.66
CA PHE A 142 -13.46 -3.38 5.39
C PHE A 142 -14.30 -3.18 6.66
N ARG A 143 -14.49 -4.25 7.45
CA ARG A 143 -15.21 -4.17 8.72
C ARG A 143 -14.54 -3.21 9.71
N LYS A 144 -13.23 -3.27 9.87
CA LYS A 144 -12.48 -2.36 10.77
C LYS A 144 -12.60 -0.90 10.33
N LEU A 145 -12.62 -0.63 9.01
CA LEU A 145 -12.84 0.71 8.48
C LEU A 145 -14.25 1.19 8.79
N TRP A 146 -15.26 0.34 8.57
CA TRP A 146 -16.65 0.61 8.90
C TRP A 146 -16.84 0.96 10.39
N GLU A 147 -16.40 0.06 11.28
CA GLU A 147 -16.48 0.22 12.74
C GLU A 147 -15.77 1.51 13.22
N GLN A 148 -14.67 1.89 12.56
CA GLN A 148 -13.97 3.13 12.86
C GLN A 148 -14.81 4.37 12.52
N ILE A 149 -15.42 4.40 11.33
CA ILE A 149 -16.27 5.52 10.89
C ILE A 149 -17.49 5.64 11.81
N GLU A 150 -18.21 4.55 12.09
CA GLU A 150 -19.32 4.55 13.03
C GLU A 150 -18.93 5.12 14.39
N ARG A 151 -17.79 4.67 14.93
CA ARG A 151 -17.31 5.11 16.25
C ARG A 151 -16.94 6.59 16.27
N ILE A 152 -16.26 7.11 15.23
CA ILE A 152 -15.81 8.50 15.18
C ILE A 152 -17.01 9.43 14.96
N THR A 153 -17.88 9.08 14.02
CA THR A 153 -18.98 9.96 13.63
C THR A 153 -20.20 9.86 14.55
N GLY A 154 -20.50 8.69 15.10
CA GLY A 154 -21.73 8.44 15.83
C GLY A 154 -23.00 8.59 15.00
N LEU A 155 -22.90 8.62 13.68
CA LEU A 155 -24.01 8.85 12.74
C LEU A 155 -24.86 7.59 12.55
N PRO A 156 -26.12 7.76 12.10
CA PRO A 156 -27.01 6.65 11.79
C PRO A 156 -26.40 5.70 10.74
N TYR A 157 -26.71 4.41 10.86
CA TYR A 157 -26.24 3.36 9.93
C TYR A 157 -26.43 3.73 8.46
N GLN A 158 -27.58 4.31 8.08
CA GLN A 158 -27.86 4.68 6.69
C GLN A 158 -26.88 5.72 6.16
N THR A 159 -26.51 6.73 6.96
CA THR A 159 -25.52 7.75 6.58
C THR A 159 -24.15 7.11 6.31
N VAL A 160 -23.74 6.14 7.13
CA VAL A 160 -22.50 5.39 6.91
C VAL A 160 -22.57 4.54 5.64
N VAL A 161 -23.72 3.89 5.37
CA VAL A 161 -23.97 3.17 4.10
C VAL A 161 -23.78 4.11 2.91
N ASP A 162 -24.41 5.28 2.95
CA ASP A 162 -24.35 6.25 1.85
C ASP A 162 -22.92 6.76 1.62
N PHE A 163 -22.17 7.00 2.68
CA PHE A 163 -20.75 7.36 2.61
C PHE A 163 -19.91 6.28 1.90
N PHE A 164 -20.09 5.02 2.29
CA PHE A 164 -19.40 3.91 1.60
C PHE A 164 -19.86 3.73 0.16
N ALA A 165 -21.14 3.90 -0.13
CA ALA A 165 -21.66 3.79 -1.49
C ALA A 165 -21.04 4.83 -2.43
N VAL A 166 -20.96 6.09 -1.96
CA VAL A 166 -20.31 7.18 -2.71
C VAL A 166 -18.80 6.90 -2.86
N GLY A 167 -18.11 6.52 -1.79
CA GLY A 167 -16.68 6.20 -1.84
C GLY A 167 -16.36 5.05 -2.79
N MET A 168 -17.20 4.00 -2.84
CA MET A 168 -17.03 2.90 -3.79
C MET A 168 -17.27 3.35 -5.24
N LEU A 169 -18.27 4.21 -5.48
CA LEU A 169 -18.51 4.79 -6.78
C LEU A 169 -17.33 5.66 -7.24
N MET A 170 -16.75 6.45 -6.33
CA MET A 170 -15.54 7.24 -6.58
C MET A 170 -14.34 6.37 -6.95
N ASN A 171 -14.13 5.22 -6.28
CA ASN A 171 -13.09 4.27 -6.64
C ASN A 171 -13.22 3.79 -8.08
N VAL A 172 -14.42 3.38 -8.48
CA VAL A 172 -14.69 2.88 -9.84
C VAL A 172 -14.50 3.99 -10.87
N ALA A 173 -15.00 5.19 -10.59
CA ALA A 173 -14.86 6.35 -11.47
C ALA A 173 -13.40 6.77 -11.64
N ALA A 174 -12.64 6.85 -10.53
CA ALA A 174 -11.22 7.17 -10.55
C ALA A 174 -10.39 6.10 -11.27
N ALA A 175 -10.70 4.80 -11.07
CA ALA A 175 -10.02 3.71 -11.77
C ALA A 175 -10.20 3.79 -13.29
N MET A 176 -11.35 4.26 -13.76
CA MET A 176 -11.68 4.46 -15.17
C MET A 176 -11.27 5.83 -15.74
N ASN A 177 -10.73 6.75 -14.92
CA ASN A 177 -10.47 8.16 -15.29
C ASN A 177 -11.71 8.86 -15.86
N LEU A 178 -12.90 8.60 -15.32
CA LEU A 178 -14.15 9.16 -15.83
C LEU A 178 -14.18 10.70 -15.92
N PRO A 179 -13.59 11.46 -15.00
CA PRO A 179 -13.54 12.92 -15.11
C PRO A 179 -12.83 13.45 -16.35
N GLU A 180 -11.92 12.68 -16.95
CA GLU A 180 -11.22 13.03 -18.18
C GLU A 180 -12.11 12.89 -19.42
N VAL A 181 -13.13 12.02 -19.34
CA VAL A 181 -14.02 11.69 -20.46
C VAL A 181 -15.18 12.66 -20.56
N ASP A 182 -15.78 13.05 -19.43
CA ASP A 182 -16.95 13.92 -19.40
C ASP A 182 -17.01 14.75 -18.11
N GLY A 183 -17.09 16.08 -18.25
CA GLY A 183 -17.16 17.02 -17.12
C GLY A 183 -18.36 16.84 -16.19
N ARG A 184 -19.40 16.09 -16.59
CA ARG A 184 -20.53 15.74 -15.70
C ARG A 184 -20.10 14.93 -14.48
N TRP A 185 -18.97 14.22 -14.55
CA TRP A 185 -18.44 13.41 -13.47
C TRP A 185 -17.61 14.21 -12.46
N THR A 186 -17.22 15.46 -12.81
CA THR A 186 -16.35 16.28 -11.95
C THR A 186 -17.01 16.81 -10.69
N SER A 187 -18.34 16.81 -10.63
CA SER A 187 -19.07 17.34 -9.47
C SER A 187 -19.07 16.39 -8.25
N TRP A 188 -18.73 15.11 -8.44
CA TRP A 188 -18.72 14.10 -7.40
C TRP A 188 -17.51 13.15 -7.47
N CYS A 189 -16.67 13.29 -8.50
CA CYS A 189 -15.42 12.57 -8.63
C CYS A 189 -14.29 13.57 -8.93
N PRO A 190 -13.34 13.77 -8.02
CA PRO A 190 -12.26 14.74 -8.21
C PRO A 190 -11.39 14.34 -9.39
N LYS A 191 -10.86 15.34 -10.08
CA LYS A 191 -9.87 15.10 -11.15
C LYS A 191 -8.55 14.71 -10.51
N PRO A 192 -7.85 13.68 -11.03
CA PRO A 192 -6.48 13.41 -10.62
C PRO A 192 -5.63 14.68 -10.87
N LYS A 193 -4.84 15.09 -9.88
CA LYS A 193 -3.88 16.17 -10.04
C LYS A 193 -2.77 15.69 -10.99
N GLN A 194 -2.53 16.47 -12.06
CA GLN A 194 -1.45 16.23 -13.02
C GLN A 194 -0.09 16.42 -12.39
#